data_39fed5d9a79f2fe5e066cadae7d1ec23
#
_entry.id   39fed5d9a79f2fe5e066cadae7d1ec23
#
_cell.length_a   1.000
_cell.length_b   1.000
_cell.length_c   1.000
_cell.angle_alpha   90.00
_cell.angle_beta   90.00
_cell.angle_gamma   90.00
#
_symmetry.space_group_name_H-M   'P 1'
#
loop_
_entity.id
_entity.type
_entity.pdbx_description
1 polymer ?
#
loop_
_entity_poly.entity_id
_entity_poly.type
_entity_poly.pdbx_seq_one_letter_code
_entity_poly.pdbx_strand_id
1 'polypeptide(L)'
;IEVRANELRILAEAETPPFPIEENSKTKEDLRLKYRYLDLRRPDLQRNIMTRSRVATMVRQFLADEGFLEIETPTLIKSTPEGARDYLVPSRVHPGEFYALPQSPQLLKQLLMCSGMDRYFQLARCYRDEDLRADRQPEFTQIDMELSFVDVEDVLEVNERLLKKLFKEICNFDIQTPILRMTWREAMDRFGSDKPDMRFGMELKNVSDVVKDCEFVVFKSALENGGSVRGINANGQAGMPRKKIDALVEYAKGFGAKGLAYLAIHEDGS
;
A
#
# COMPACT_ATOMS: atom_id res chain seq x y z
N ILE A 1 -10.61 -40.57 -15.56
CA ILE A 1 -11.05 -41.53 -14.53
C ILE A 1 -12.56 -41.38 -14.46
N GLU A 2 -13.28 -42.47 -14.76
CA GLU A 2 -14.73 -42.51 -14.58
C GLU A 2 -15.02 -43.12 -13.22
N VAL A 3 -15.92 -42.52 -12.45
CA VAL A 3 -16.41 -43.05 -11.17
C VAL A 3 -17.83 -43.50 -11.39
N ARG A 4 -18.07 -44.80 -11.26
CA ARG A 4 -19.40 -45.40 -11.33
C ARG A 4 -20.00 -45.51 -9.91
N ALA A 5 -20.98 -44.66 -9.63
CA ALA A 5 -21.71 -44.73 -8.37
C ALA A 5 -22.74 -45.86 -8.40
N ASN A 6 -22.74 -46.72 -7.41
CA ASN A 6 -23.76 -47.78 -7.22
C ASN A 6 -24.93 -47.32 -6.37
N GLU A 7 -24.70 -46.31 -5.52
CA GLU A 7 -25.72 -45.77 -4.61
C GLU A 7 -25.48 -44.26 -4.43
N LEU A 8 -26.54 -43.48 -4.41
CA LEU A 8 -26.53 -42.05 -4.08
C LEU A 8 -27.51 -41.78 -2.95
N ARG A 9 -27.00 -41.27 -1.82
CA ARG A 9 -27.83 -40.87 -0.68
C ARG A 9 -27.75 -39.35 -0.50
N ILE A 10 -28.90 -38.69 -0.62
CA ILE A 10 -29.03 -37.26 -0.32
C ILE A 10 -29.10 -37.10 1.20
N LEU A 11 -28.13 -36.42 1.79
CA LEU A 11 -28.06 -36.18 3.24
C LEU A 11 -28.89 -34.96 3.66
N ALA A 12 -28.94 -33.93 2.82
CA ALA A 12 -29.77 -32.75 3.01
C ALA A 12 -30.05 -32.11 1.64
N GLU A 13 -31.23 -31.60 1.47
CA GLU A 13 -31.62 -30.82 0.30
C GLU A 13 -31.19 -29.33 0.50
N ALA A 14 -30.84 -28.67 -0.58
CA ALA A 14 -30.48 -27.24 -0.57
C ALA A 14 -31.11 -26.55 -1.78
N GLU A 15 -31.49 -25.30 -1.60
CA GLU A 15 -31.91 -24.45 -2.71
C GLU A 15 -30.72 -24.11 -3.62
N THR A 16 -30.98 -23.83 -4.89
CA THR A 16 -29.96 -23.42 -5.85
C THR A 16 -29.34 -22.11 -5.40
N PRO A 17 -27.99 -22.02 -5.27
CA PRO A 17 -27.33 -20.76 -4.92
C PRO A 17 -27.61 -19.65 -5.94
N PRO A 18 -27.67 -18.38 -5.51
CA PRO A 18 -27.95 -17.24 -6.38
C PRO A 18 -26.86 -16.99 -7.45
N PHE A 19 -25.69 -17.59 -7.30
CA PHE A 19 -24.58 -17.58 -8.26
C PHE A 19 -23.66 -18.79 -8.04
N PRO A 20 -22.87 -19.19 -9.07
CA PRO A 20 -21.90 -20.27 -8.95
C PRO A 20 -20.76 -19.89 -7.99
N ILE A 21 -20.33 -20.86 -7.17
CA ILE A 21 -19.20 -20.71 -6.26
C ILE A 21 -17.94 -21.19 -7.00
N GLU A 22 -17.33 -20.29 -7.77
CA GLU A 22 -16.18 -20.58 -8.61
C GLU A 22 -15.15 -19.42 -8.59
N GLU A 23 -13.90 -19.74 -8.88
CA GLU A 23 -12.86 -18.71 -9.02
C GLU A 23 -13.17 -17.77 -10.19
N ASN A 24 -12.73 -16.53 -10.07
CA ASN A 24 -12.88 -15.50 -11.13
C ASN A 24 -14.33 -15.29 -11.60
N SER A 25 -15.30 -15.50 -10.70
CA SER A 25 -16.73 -15.31 -11.00
C SER A 25 -16.99 -13.93 -11.60
N LYS A 26 -17.80 -13.90 -12.67
CA LYS A 26 -18.29 -12.67 -13.32
C LYS A 26 -19.56 -12.11 -12.68
N THR A 27 -20.01 -12.68 -11.60
CA THR A 27 -21.19 -12.23 -10.84
C THR A 27 -20.99 -10.80 -10.37
N LYS A 28 -22.00 -9.95 -10.54
CA LYS A 28 -21.98 -8.54 -10.13
C LYS A 28 -21.72 -8.43 -8.63
N GLU A 29 -20.99 -7.39 -8.25
CA GLU A 29 -20.56 -7.15 -6.87
C GLU A 29 -21.74 -7.03 -5.90
N ASP A 30 -22.79 -6.30 -6.29
CA ASP A 30 -23.99 -6.13 -5.44
C ASP A 30 -24.59 -7.46 -4.98
N LEU A 31 -24.69 -8.44 -5.90
CA LEU A 31 -25.23 -9.75 -5.61
C LEU A 31 -24.28 -10.56 -4.71
N ARG A 32 -22.98 -10.45 -4.95
CA ARG A 32 -21.94 -11.07 -4.15
C ARG A 32 -21.90 -10.50 -2.72
N LEU A 33 -22.06 -9.19 -2.56
CA LEU A 33 -22.13 -8.55 -1.25
C LEU A 33 -23.39 -8.91 -0.49
N LYS A 34 -24.54 -9.01 -1.18
CA LYS A 34 -25.81 -9.46 -0.58
C LYS A 34 -25.72 -10.87 0.02
N TYR A 35 -25.00 -11.77 -0.65
CA TYR A 35 -24.78 -13.14 -0.22
C TYR A 35 -23.31 -13.39 0.11
N ARG A 36 -22.71 -12.50 0.90
CA ARG A 36 -21.27 -12.49 1.19
C ARG A 36 -20.75 -13.81 1.76
N TYR A 37 -21.54 -14.50 2.57
CA TYR A 37 -21.21 -15.81 3.14
C TYR A 37 -21.05 -16.91 2.07
N LEU A 38 -21.78 -16.82 0.95
CA LEU A 38 -21.59 -17.70 -0.19
C LEU A 38 -20.39 -17.28 -1.04
N ASP A 39 -20.21 -15.98 -1.27
CA ASP A 39 -19.06 -15.44 -2.00
C ASP A 39 -17.73 -15.83 -1.31
N LEU A 40 -17.69 -15.83 0.02
CA LEU A 40 -16.53 -16.26 0.79
C LEU A 40 -16.20 -17.75 0.70
N ARG A 41 -17.06 -18.56 0.10
CA ARG A 41 -16.75 -19.98 -0.20
C ARG A 41 -15.91 -20.13 -1.47
N ARG A 42 -15.74 -19.08 -2.26
CA ARG A 42 -14.89 -19.10 -3.45
C ARG A 42 -13.44 -19.31 -3.04
N PRO A 43 -12.69 -20.18 -3.74
CA PRO A 43 -11.30 -20.48 -3.37
C PRO A 43 -10.36 -19.28 -3.35
N ASP A 44 -10.53 -18.34 -4.29
CA ASP A 44 -9.75 -17.10 -4.38
C ASP A 44 -9.95 -16.19 -3.15
N LEU A 45 -11.20 -16.03 -2.69
CA LEU A 45 -11.50 -15.23 -1.50
C LEU A 45 -11.10 -15.94 -0.20
N GLN A 46 -11.28 -17.26 -0.14
CA GLN A 46 -10.80 -18.06 1.00
C GLN A 46 -9.30 -17.95 1.16
N ARG A 47 -8.54 -18.06 0.05
CA ARG A 47 -7.07 -17.86 0.10
C ARG A 47 -6.68 -16.52 0.71
N ASN A 48 -7.38 -15.43 0.36
CA ASN A 48 -7.11 -14.11 0.93
C ASN A 48 -7.30 -14.09 2.45
N ILE A 49 -8.40 -14.65 2.94
CA ILE A 49 -8.69 -14.72 4.38
C ILE A 49 -7.67 -15.62 5.11
N MET A 50 -7.37 -16.78 4.54
CA MET A 50 -6.37 -17.70 5.09
C MET A 50 -4.98 -17.08 5.11
N THR A 51 -4.59 -16.37 4.04
CA THR A 51 -3.32 -15.64 3.98
C THR A 51 -3.24 -14.57 5.06
N ARG A 52 -4.32 -13.78 5.24
CA ARG A 52 -4.38 -12.79 6.32
C ARG A 52 -4.20 -13.43 7.70
N SER A 53 -4.88 -14.55 7.96
CA SER A 53 -4.74 -15.30 9.22
C SER A 53 -3.31 -15.80 9.42
N ARG A 54 -2.71 -16.38 8.38
CA ARG A 54 -1.32 -16.84 8.41
C ARG A 54 -0.34 -15.70 8.70
N VAL A 55 -0.49 -14.57 8.01
CA VAL A 55 0.33 -13.35 8.24
C VAL A 55 0.22 -12.92 9.71
N ALA A 56 -0.98 -12.82 10.27
CA ALA A 56 -1.17 -12.43 11.66
C ALA A 56 -0.45 -13.36 12.64
N THR A 57 -0.54 -14.68 12.43
CA THR A 57 0.16 -15.68 13.26
C THR A 57 1.68 -15.53 13.14
N MET A 58 2.20 -15.34 11.93
CA MET A 58 3.63 -15.17 11.68
C MET A 58 4.18 -13.90 12.32
N VAL A 59 3.43 -12.80 12.24
CA VAL A 59 3.81 -11.52 12.89
C VAL A 59 3.91 -11.70 14.39
N ARG A 60 2.91 -12.33 15.02
CA ARG A 60 2.92 -12.60 16.46
C ARG A 60 4.14 -13.44 16.88
N GLN A 61 4.37 -14.53 16.16
CA GLN A 61 5.51 -15.40 16.47
C GLN A 61 6.84 -14.65 16.31
N PHE A 62 7.02 -13.93 15.17
CA PHE A 62 8.24 -13.19 14.93
C PHE A 62 8.50 -12.13 16.00
N LEU A 63 7.50 -11.32 16.33
CA LEU A 63 7.69 -10.24 17.31
C LEU A 63 7.86 -10.79 18.72
N ALA A 64 7.20 -11.89 19.08
CA ALA A 64 7.42 -12.57 20.35
C ALA A 64 8.86 -13.11 20.46
N ASP A 65 9.39 -13.73 19.40
CA ASP A 65 10.78 -14.21 19.33
C ASP A 65 11.80 -13.06 19.43
N GLU A 66 11.44 -11.85 18.96
CA GLU A 66 12.23 -10.62 19.11
C GLU A 66 12.07 -9.95 20.48
N GLY A 67 11.32 -10.55 21.39
CA GLY A 67 11.13 -10.06 22.77
C GLY A 67 10.08 -8.96 22.91
N PHE A 68 9.19 -8.79 21.93
CA PHE A 68 8.05 -7.88 22.05
C PHE A 68 6.91 -8.54 22.83
N LEU A 69 6.20 -7.71 23.59
CA LEU A 69 4.98 -8.07 24.29
C LEU A 69 3.74 -7.65 23.48
N GLU A 70 2.86 -8.59 23.18
CA GLU A 70 1.55 -8.23 22.61
C GLU A 70 0.64 -7.72 23.72
N ILE A 71 0.26 -6.45 23.65
CA ILE A 71 -0.59 -5.81 24.65
C ILE A 71 -1.80 -5.20 23.94
N GLU A 72 -2.98 -5.70 24.28
CA GLU A 72 -4.24 -5.17 23.77
C GLU A 72 -4.62 -3.89 24.52
N THR A 73 -4.93 -2.83 23.77
CA THR A 73 -5.31 -1.54 24.31
C THR A 73 -6.83 -1.29 24.17
N PRO A 74 -7.44 -0.49 25.03
CA PRO A 74 -8.86 -0.13 24.92
C PRO A 74 -9.20 0.54 23.58
N THR A 75 -10.40 0.25 23.07
CA THR A 75 -10.98 0.88 21.86
C THR A 75 -11.99 1.96 22.16
N LEU A 76 -12.60 1.98 23.35
CA LEU A 76 -13.45 3.07 23.80
C LEU A 76 -12.59 4.04 24.61
N ILE A 77 -12.05 5.05 23.95
CA ILE A 77 -11.12 6.02 24.53
C ILE A 77 -11.68 7.45 24.44
N LYS A 78 -10.94 8.39 25.00
CA LYS A 78 -11.18 9.82 24.78
C LYS A 78 -10.64 10.22 23.41
N SER A 79 -11.32 11.14 22.72
CA SER A 79 -10.82 11.73 21.46
C SER A 79 -9.41 12.28 21.63
N THR A 80 -8.54 11.95 20.68
CA THR A 80 -7.13 12.39 20.63
C THR A 80 -6.85 13.07 19.29
N PRO A 81 -6.11 14.19 19.27
CA PRO A 81 -5.82 14.93 18.03
C PRO A 81 -4.69 14.24 17.24
N GLU A 82 -5.02 13.18 16.50
CA GLU A 82 -4.03 12.42 15.71
C GLU A 82 -4.05 12.74 14.18
N GLY A 83 -4.79 13.78 13.77
CA GLY A 83 -4.78 14.26 12.38
C GLY A 83 -5.95 13.83 11.51
N ALA A 84 -6.61 12.70 11.78
CA ALA A 84 -7.86 12.30 11.15
C ALA A 84 -9.07 12.70 12.01
N ARG A 85 -10.30 12.55 11.47
CA ARG A 85 -11.52 12.67 12.27
C ARG A 85 -11.81 11.36 12.98
N ASP A 86 -12.27 11.49 14.23
CA ASP A 86 -12.64 10.35 15.06
C ASP A 86 -14.07 9.88 14.77
N TYR A 87 -14.31 8.58 14.84
CA TYR A 87 -15.63 8.02 15.01
C TYR A 87 -16.05 8.16 16.46
N LEU A 88 -17.20 8.80 16.71
CA LEU A 88 -17.72 9.03 18.05
C LEU A 88 -18.80 8.02 18.41
N VAL A 89 -18.72 7.50 19.64
CA VAL A 89 -19.69 6.58 20.21
C VAL A 89 -20.39 7.28 21.39
N PRO A 90 -21.70 7.58 21.30
CA PRO A 90 -22.39 8.27 22.39
C PRO A 90 -22.47 7.40 23.65
N SER A 91 -22.22 8.02 24.81
CA SER A 91 -22.34 7.34 26.09
C SER A 91 -23.82 7.30 26.52
N ARG A 92 -24.34 6.12 26.79
CA ARG A 92 -25.67 5.96 27.37
C ARG A 92 -25.70 6.32 28.86
N VAL A 93 -24.58 6.12 29.54
CA VAL A 93 -24.47 6.35 31.00
C VAL A 93 -24.26 7.83 31.31
N HIS A 94 -23.59 8.57 30.43
CA HIS A 94 -23.29 9.99 30.57
C HIS A 94 -23.91 10.76 29.39
N PRO A 95 -25.16 11.25 29.50
CA PRO A 95 -25.83 11.98 28.42
C PRO A 95 -25.02 13.20 27.98
N GLY A 96 -24.81 13.37 26.69
CA GLY A 96 -24.03 14.47 26.12
C GLY A 96 -22.51 14.21 26.04
N GLU A 97 -22.03 13.08 26.56
CA GLU A 97 -20.63 12.67 26.45
C GLU A 97 -20.44 11.55 25.42
N PHE A 98 -19.21 11.43 24.88
CA PHE A 98 -18.88 10.51 23.82
C PHE A 98 -17.54 9.83 24.09
N TYR A 99 -17.46 8.57 23.73
CA TYR A 99 -16.18 7.89 23.46
C TYR A 99 -15.76 8.15 22.03
N ALA A 100 -14.47 8.03 21.76
CA ALA A 100 -13.91 7.99 20.42
C ALA A 100 -13.32 6.60 20.13
N LEU A 101 -13.41 6.15 18.88
CA LEU A 101 -12.69 4.98 18.44
C LEU A 101 -11.24 5.39 18.04
N PRO A 102 -10.20 4.60 18.37
CA PRO A 102 -8.82 5.00 18.20
C PRO A 102 -8.42 5.07 16.72
N GLN A 103 -7.78 6.16 16.33
CA GLN A 103 -7.11 6.28 15.02
C GLN A 103 -5.86 5.42 14.96
N SER A 104 -5.19 5.26 16.09
CA SER A 104 -4.11 4.33 16.40
C SER A 104 -4.00 4.22 17.94
N PRO A 105 -3.27 3.25 18.49
CA PRO A 105 -3.03 3.17 19.94
C PRO A 105 -1.92 4.12 20.42
N GLN A 106 -1.65 5.23 19.74
CA GLN A 106 -0.47 6.10 19.91
C GLN A 106 -0.26 6.57 21.35
N LEU A 107 -1.29 7.11 21.98
CA LEU A 107 -1.18 7.59 23.35
C LEU A 107 -0.91 6.44 24.34
N LEU A 108 -1.60 5.33 24.14
CA LEU A 108 -1.54 4.20 25.06
C LEU A 108 -0.18 3.47 24.98
N LYS A 109 0.35 3.28 23.76
CA LYS A 109 1.68 2.66 23.61
C LYS A 109 2.81 3.52 24.18
N GLN A 110 2.72 4.86 24.10
CA GLN A 110 3.66 5.74 24.78
C GLN A 110 3.60 5.60 26.29
N LEU A 111 2.40 5.48 26.87
CA LEU A 111 2.23 5.21 28.31
C LEU A 111 2.81 3.84 28.70
N LEU A 112 2.70 2.83 27.83
CA LEU A 112 3.32 1.54 28.05
C LEU A 112 4.85 1.64 28.08
N MET A 113 5.46 2.46 27.20
CA MET A 113 6.91 2.73 27.27
C MET A 113 7.29 3.36 28.63
N CYS A 114 6.55 4.37 29.08
CA CYS A 114 6.74 4.96 30.41
C CYS A 114 6.56 3.96 31.56
N SER A 115 5.80 2.90 31.33
CA SER A 115 5.54 1.82 32.32
C SER A 115 6.58 0.70 32.28
N GLY A 116 7.64 0.84 31.47
CA GLY A 116 8.72 -0.14 31.36
C GLY A 116 8.41 -1.32 30.42
N MET A 117 7.40 -1.20 29.54
CA MET A 117 7.10 -2.19 28.50
C MET A 117 7.90 -1.89 27.23
N ASP A 118 9.23 -1.97 27.30
CA ASP A 118 10.19 -1.43 26.35
C ASP A 118 10.07 -1.96 24.90
N ARG A 119 9.38 -3.05 24.70
CA ARG A 119 9.07 -3.61 23.37
C ARG A 119 7.62 -4.05 23.33
N TYR A 120 6.78 -3.22 22.76
CA TYR A 120 5.36 -3.44 22.62
C TYR A 120 5.00 -3.71 21.16
N PHE A 121 4.02 -4.57 20.93
CA PHE A 121 3.28 -4.61 19.67
C PHE A 121 1.81 -4.96 19.88
N GLN A 122 1.01 -4.67 18.86
CA GLN A 122 -0.39 -5.05 18.78
C GLN A 122 -0.82 -5.17 17.32
N LEU A 123 -1.63 -6.15 16.99
CA LEU A 123 -2.43 -6.15 15.76
C LEU A 123 -3.66 -5.27 15.99
N ALA A 124 -3.44 -3.96 15.95
CA ALA A 124 -4.38 -2.95 16.39
C ALA A 124 -5.50 -2.70 15.37
N ARG A 125 -6.75 -2.70 15.82
CA ARG A 125 -7.87 -2.20 15.03
C ARG A 125 -7.89 -0.68 15.12
N CYS A 126 -7.85 -0.01 13.96
CA CYS A 126 -7.80 1.44 13.83
C CYS A 126 -8.99 1.96 13.02
N TYR A 127 -9.43 3.18 13.33
CA TYR A 127 -10.62 3.79 12.77
C TYR A 127 -10.32 5.23 12.36
N ARG A 128 -10.69 5.63 11.15
CA ARG A 128 -10.52 7.02 10.66
C ARG A 128 -11.72 7.41 9.81
N ASP A 129 -12.40 8.47 10.20
CA ASP A 129 -13.53 9.05 9.46
C ASP A 129 -12.99 9.99 8.39
N GLU A 130 -12.49 9.41 7.32
CA GLU A 130 -11.90 10.11 6.17
C GLU A 130 -12.50 9.61 4.86
N ASP A 131 -12.35 10.41 3.81
CA ASP A 131 -12.75 10.03 2.46
C ASP A 131 -11.99 8.81 1.98
N LEU A 132 -12.71 7.85 1.43
CA LEU A 132 -12.12 6.63 0.86
C LEU A 132 -11.31 6.98 -0.39
N ARG A 133 -10.07 6.53 -0.44
CA ARG A 133 -9.18 6.70 -1.60
C ARG A 133 -8.47 5.40 -1.86
N ALA A 134 -8.55 4.89 -3.09
CA ALA A 134 -7.88 3.67 -3.52
C ALA A 134 -8.09 2.50 -2.53
N ASP A 135 -7.08 2.13 -1.77
CA ASP A 135 -7.06 1.04 -0.80
C ASP A 135 -7.37 1.44 0.64
N ARG A 136 -7.65 2.73 0.90
CA ARG A 136 -7.98 3.21 2.25
C ARG A 136 -9.36 2.77 2.67
N GLN A 137 -9.45 2.26 3.91
CA GLN A 137 -10.68 1.85 4.56
C GLN A 137 -10.87 2.63 5.87
N PRO A 138 -12.13 2.93 6.26
CA PRO A 138 -12.40 3.65 7.50
C PRO A 138 -12.06 2.83 8.75
N GLU A 139 -12.03 1.51 8.60
CA GLU A 139 -11.64 0.54 9.61
C GLU A 139 -10.56 -0.39 9.03
N PHE A 140 -9.40 -0.48 9.68
CA PHE A 140 -8.27 -1.28 9.21
C PHE A 140 -7.45 -1.81 10.39
N THR A 141 -6.51 -2.71 10.10
CA THR A 141 -5.62 -3.29 11.10
C THR A 141 -4.19 -2.83 10.85
N GLN A 142 -3.52 -2.37 11.89
CA GLN A 142 -2.08 -2.08 11.88
C GLN A 142 -1.31 -3.19 12.59
N ILE A 143 -0.12 -3.48 12.09
CA ILE A 143 0.93 -4.08 12.91
C ILE A 143 1.61 -2.89 13.60
N ASP A 144 1.17 -2.61 14.81
CA ASP A 144 1.64 -1.46 15.58
C ASP A 144 2.73 -1.89 16.53
N MET A 145 3.83 -1.14 16.57
CA MET A 145 5.00 -1.42 17.42
C MET A 145 5.48 -0.15 18.08
N GLU A 146 6.04 -0.29 19.30
CA GLU A 146 6.75 0.78 19.99
C GLU A 146 7.95 0.19 20.72
N LEU A 147 9.08 0.91 20.69
CA LEU A 147 10.33 0.50 21.32
C LEU A 147 10.92 1.66 22.12
N SER A 148 11.50 1.35 23.28
CA SER A 148 12.29 2.28 24.09
C SER A 148 13.78 2.06 23.86
N PHE A 149 14.59 3.09 24.10
CA PHE A 149 16.07 3.04 24.09
C PHE A 149 16.67 2.54 22.78
N VAL A 150 16.10 2.97 21.65
CA VAL A 150 16.51 2.58 20.29
C VAL A 150 16.69 3.79 19.40
N ASP A 151 17.53 3.63 18.38
CA ASP A 151 17.71 4.59 17.30
C ASP A 151 16.90 4.20 16.06
N VAL A 152 16.91 5.06 15.04
CA VAL A 152 16.18 4.85 13.76
C VAL A 152 16.59 3.53 13.11
N GLU A 153 17.89 3.18 13.18
CA GLU A 153 18.41 1.97 12.56
C GLU A 153 17.84 0.71 13.18
N ASP A 154 17.69 0.66 14.52
CA ASP A 154 17.12 -0.48 15.23
C ASP A 154 15.67 -0.75 14.79
N VAL A 155 14.87 0.33 14.64
CA VAL A 155 13.48 0.23 14.17
C VAL A 155 13.42 -0.27 12.73
N LEU A 156 14.30 0.24 11.87
CA LEU A 156 14.35 -0.19 10.45
C LEU A 156 14.77 -1.66 10.35
N GLU A 157 15.78 -2.10 11.11
CA GLU A 157 16.26 -3.47 11.07
C GLU A 157 15.19 -4.50 11.49
N VAL A 158 14.45 -4.23 12.55
CA VAL A 158 13.34 -5.11 12.98
C VAL A 158 12.29 -5.21 11.89
N ASN A 159 11.90 -4.08 11.30
CA ASN A 159 10.92 -4.06 10.21
C ASN A 159 11.41 -4.78 8.95
N GLU A 160 12.67 -4.59 8.56
CA GLU A 160 13.27 -5.28 7.40
C GLU A 160 13.26 -6.80 7.58
N ARG A 161 13.64 -7.29 8.77
CA ARG A 161 13.63 -8.72 9.08
C ARG A 161 12.20 -9.29 9.07
N LEU A 162 11.23 -8.56 9.62
CA LEU A 162 9.83 -8.95 9.58
C LEU A 162 9.31 -9.02 8.14
N LEU A 163 9.53 -7.98 7.33
CA LEU A 163 9.11 -7.94 5.95
C LEU A 163 9.77 -9.04 5.12
N LYS A 164 11.08 -9.24 5.28
CA LYS A 164 11.80 -10.32 4.59
C LYS A 164 11.20 -11.69 4.89
N LYS A 165 10.90 -11.98 6.16
CA LYS A 165 10.27 -13.24 6.58
C LYS A 165 8.87 -13.38 5.96
N LEU A 166 8.02 -12.36 6.05
CA LEU A 166 6.66 -12.39 5.52
C LEU A 166 6.64 -12.63 4.00
N PHE A 167 7.42 -11.87 3.25
CA PHE A 167 7.46 -12.01 1.80
C PHE A 167 8.04 -13.36 1.36
N LYS A 168 9.05 -13.86 2.07
CA LYS A 168 9.62 -15.19 1.81
C LYS A 168 8.58 -16.29 2.00
N GLU A 169 7.88 -16.27 3.14
CA GLU A 169 6.95 -17.34 3.54
C GLU A 169 5.60 -17.28 2.80
N ILE A 170 5.13 -16.10 2.45
CA ILE A 170 3.80 -15.91 1.83
C ILE A 170 3.91 -15.87 0.30
N CYS A 171 4.88 -15.13 -0.24
CA CYS A 171 5.02 -14.87 -1.67
C CYS A 171 6.14 -15.68 -2.32
N ASN A 172 6.93 -16.43 -1.54
CA ASN A 172 8.20 -17.05 -1.97
C ASN A 172 9.16 -16.05 -2.65
N PHE A 173 9.14 -14.81 -2.16
CA PHE A 173 9.97 -13.73 -2.66
C PHE A 173 11.00 -13.31 -1.61
N ASP A 174 12.28 -13.28 -1.98
CA ASP A 174 13.38 -12.95 -1.08
C ASP A 174 13.75 -11.47 -1.23
N ILE A 175 13.30 -10.65 -0.28
CA ILE A 175 13.64 -9.22 -0.24
C ILE A 175 15.13 -9.08 0.06
N GLN A 176 15.83 -8.30 -0.78
CA GLN A 176 17.21 -7.92 -0.51
C GLN A 176 17.26 -6.93 0.64
N THR A 177 18.10 -7.20 1.62
CA THR A 177 18.33 -6.34 2.77
C THR A 177 19.82 -5.91 2.84
N PRO A 178 20.16 -4.71 3.30
CA PRO A 178 19.23 -3.67 3.74
C PRO A 178 18.37 -3.13 2.59
N ILE A 179 17.11 -2.78 2.88
CA ILE A 179 16.22 -2.13 1.91
C ILE A 179 16.82 -0.77 1.55
N LEU A 180 16.79 -0.41 0.26
CA LEU A 180 17.34 0.84 -0.21
C LEU A 180 16.71 2.03 0.52
N ARG A 181 17.57 2.88 1.09
CA ARG A 181 17.18 4.11 1.77
C ARG A 181 17.40 5.28 0.84
N MET A 182 16.42 6.14 0.77
CA MET A 182 16.40 7.27 -0.14
C MET A 182 15.85 8.50 0.58
N THR A 183 16.51 9.63 0.39
CA THR A 183 15.99 10.90 0.91
C THR A 183 14.77 11.32 0.08
N TRP A 184 13.87 12.11 0.68
CA TRP A 184 12.75 12.71 -0.06
C TRP A 184 13.23 13.46 -1.30
N ARG A 185 14.30 14.25 -1.18
CA ARG A 185 14.91 15.00 -2.30
C ARG A 185 15.32 14.07 -3.44
N GLU A 186 16.01 12.99 -3.11
CA GLU A 186 16.45 12.01 -4.10
C GLU A 186 15.26 11.30 -4.77
N ALA A 187 14.24 10.92 -4.02
CA ALA A 187 13.04 10.31 -4.55
C ALA A 187 12.32 11.24 -5.54
N MET A 188 12.16 12.52 -5.17
CA MET A 188 11.57 13.53 -6.05
C MET A 188 12.44 13.82 -7.27
N ASP A 189 13.75 13.86 -7.13
CA ASP A 189 14.67 14.15 -8.22
C ASP A 189 14.75 13.02 -9.25
N ARG A 190 14.73 11.77 -8.79
CA ARG A 190 14.86 10.58 -9.66
C ARG A 190 13.52 10.07 -10.18
N PHE A 191 12.43 10.22 -9.44
CA PHE A 191 11.16 9.57 -9.76
C PHE A 191 9.96 10.55 -9.81
N GLY A 192 10.11 11.77 -9.29
CA GLY A 192 9.00 12.73 -9.21
C GLY A 192 7.91 12.34 -8.21
N SER A 193 8.20 11.40 -7.30
CA SER A 193 7.27 10.88 -6.31
C SER A 193 8.02 10.51 -5.04
N ASP A 194 7.37 10.70 -3.88
CA ASP A 194 7.85 10.23 -2.58
C ASP A 194 7.60 8.73 -2.34
N LYS A 195 6.93 8.07 -3.28
CA LYS A 195 6.64 6.62 -3.28
C LYS A 195 7.02 5.99 -4.62
N PRO A 196 8.33 5.97 -4.97
CA PRO A 196 8.78 5.50 -6.26
C PRO A 196 8.56 3.99 -6.42
N ASP A 197 8.05 3.58 -7.59
CA ASP A 197 8.10 2.19 -8.02
C ASP A 197 9.41 1.93 -8.74
N MET A 198 10.30 1.19 -8.09
CA MET A 198 11.64 0.91 -8.58
C MET A 198 11.75 -0.41 -9.36
N ARG A 199 10.64 -1.08 -9.64
CA ARG A 199 10.62 -2.36 -10.37
C ARG A 199 10.90 -2.21 -11.87
N PHE A 200 10.81 -0.99 -12.38
CA PHE A 200 11.16 -0.66 -13.76
C PHE A 200 12.11 0.54 -13.79
N GLY A 201 12.90 0.69 -14.88
CA GLY A 201 13.78 1.84 -15.08
C GLY A 201 13.02 3.13 -15.38
N MET A 202 13.57 3.99 -16.25
CA MET A 202 13.01 5.28 -16.65
C MET A 202 13.04 6.34 -15.53
N GLU A 203 14.14 6.37 -14.79
CA GLU A 203 14.38 7.47 -13.85
C GLU A 203 14.44 8.82 -14.59
N LEU A 204 13.97 9.86 -13.91
CA LEU A 204 14.12 11.23 -14.35
C LEU A 204 15.61 11.61 -14.37
N LYS A 205 16.10 12.12 -15.50
CA LYS A 205 17.45 12.65 -15.64
C LYS A 205 17.38 14.16 -15.78
N ASN A 206 18.14 14.87 -14.97
CA ASN A 206 18.31 16.31 -15.13
C ASN A 206 19.30 16.56 -16.28
N VAL A 207 18.80 17.14 -17.36
CA VAL A 207 19.59 17.47 -18.56
C VAL A 207 19.84 18.96 -18.70
N SER A 208 19.59 19.76 -17.67
CA SER A 208 19.71 21.21 -17.68
C SER A 208 21.09 21.67 -18.16
N ASP A 209 22.16 21.05 -17.68
CA ASP A 209 23.54 21.39 -18.07
C ASP A 209 23.83 21.05 -19.53
N VAL A 210 23.19 20.04 -20.09
CA VAL A 210 23.36 19.61 -21.48
C VAL A 210 22.68 20.61 -22.44
N VAL A 211 21.52 21.12 -22.01
CA VAL A 211 20.68 21.99 -22.89
C VAL A 211 20.78 23.47 -22.57
N LYS A 212 21.68 23.89 -21.67
CA LYS A 212 21.81 25.29 -21.23
C LYS A 212 22.11 26.26 -22.39
N ASP A 213 22.88 25.79 -23.38
CA ASP A 213 23.32 26.61 -24.52
C ASP A 213 22.44 26.34 -25.78
N CYS A 214 21.35 25.60 -25.66
CA CYS A 214 20.48 25.35 -26.81
C CYS A 214 19.59 26.54 -27.12
N GLU A 215 19.24 26.69 -28.40
CA GLU A 215 18.36 27.78 -28.87
C GLU A 215 16.85 27.49 -28.65
N PHE A 216 16.51 26.33 -28.12
CA PHE A 216 15.11 25.97 -27.91
C PHE A 216 14.48 26.79 -26.79
N VAL A 217 13.63 27.74 -27.17
CA VAL A 217 13.05 28.78 -26.30
C VAL A 217 12.42 28.21 -25.02
N VAL A 218 11.77 27.05 -25.12
CA VAL A 218 11.10 26.46 -23.96
C VAL A 218 12.11 26.04 -22.88
N PHE A 219 13.22 25.42 -23.27
CA PHE A 219 14.28 25.00 -22.33
C PHE A 219 15.01 26.22 -21.76
N LYS A 220 15.35 27.16 -22.62
CA LYS A 220 16.00 28.41 -22.22
C LYS A 220 15.15 29.16 -21.19
N SER A 221 13.88 29.38 -21.46
CA SER A 221 12.97 30.05 -20.54
C SER A 221 12.81 29.30 -19.21
N ALA A 222 12.77 27.95 -19.21
CA ALA A 222 12.71 27.17 -17.99
C ALA A 222 13.95 27.39 -17.10
N LEU A 223 15.15 27.40 -17.71
CA LEU A 223 16.42 27.59 -17.00
C LEU A 223 16.57 29.01 -16.49
N GLU A 224 16.25 30.02 -17.30
CA GLU A 224 16.30 31.44 -16.93
C GLU A 224 15.38 31.78 -15.74
N ASN A 225 14.27 31.07 -15.60
CA ASN A 225 13.36 31.21 -14.47
C ASN A 225 13.73 30.34 -13.25
N GLY A 226 14.94 29.77 -13.19
CA GLY A 226 15.43 28.97 -12.09
C GLY A 226 14.82 27.55 -12.02
N GLY A 227 14.17 27.12 -13.09
CA GLY A 227 13.65 25.76 -13.23
C GLY A 227 14.70 24.75 -13.71
N SER A 228 14.27 23.57 -14.05
CA SER A 228 15.13 22.50 -14.60
C SER A 228 14.47 21.81 -15.81
N VAL A 229 15.31 21.31 -16.70
CA VAL A 229 14.88 20.46 -17.80
C VAL A 229 15.17 19.01 -17.43
N ARG A 230 14.13 18.19 -17.40
CA ARG A 230 14.21 16.78 -17.00
C ARG A 230 13.54 15.91 -18.04
N GLY A 231 14.07 14.72 -18.24
CA GLY A 231 13.53 13.75 -19.17
C GLY A 231 13.69 12.32 -18.67
N ILE A 232 13.00 11.41 -19.31
CA ILE A 232 13.15 9.96 -19.12
C ILE A 232 13.67 9.34 -20.42
N ASN A 233 14.49 8.32 -20.31
CA ASN A 233 14.91 7.51 -21.45
C ASN A 233 14.00 6.28 -21.56
N ALA A 234 13.15 6.26 -22.59
CA ALA A 234 12.27 5.13 -22.90
C ALA A 234 13.01 4.16 -23.86
N ASN A 235 13.84 3.30 -23.29
CA ASN A 235 14.65 2.35 -24.06
C ASN A 235 13.78 1.50 -25.01
N GLY A 236 14.25 1.34 -26.24
CA GLY A 236 13.57 0.51 -27.26
C GLY A 236 12.32 1.16 -27.88
N GLN A 237 12.05 2.45 -27.60
CA GLN A 237 10.84 3.14 -28.06
C GLN A 237 11.10 4.13 -29.21
N ALA A 238 12.31 4.17 -29.81
CA ALA A 238 12.62 5.08 -30.91
C ALA A 238 11.67 4.93 -32.10
N GLY A 239 11.18 3.72 -32.40
CA GLY A 239 10.20 3.42 -33.42
C GLY A 239 8.73 3.69 -33.03
N MET A 240 8.45 4.40 -31.93
CA MET A 240 7.08 4.65 -31.51
C MET A 240 6.30 5.45 -32.56
N PRO A 241 5.10 5.00 -33.00
CA PRO A 241 4.29 5.69 -33.98
C PRO A 241 3.87 7.07 -33.47
N ARG A 242 3.88 8.06 -34.37
CA ARG A 242 3.50 9.48 -34.10
C ARG A 242 2.20 9.60 -33.29
N LYS A 243 1.17 8.83 -33.65
CA LYS A 243 -0.10 8.85 -32.94
C LYS A 243 0.01 8.50 -31.45
N LYS A 244 0.92 7.58 -31.09
CA LYS A 244 1.16 7.25 -29.69
C LYS A 244 1.92 8.34 -28.96
N ILE A 245 2.88 8.98 -29.63
CA ILE A 245 3.61 10.13 -29.07
C ILE A 245 2.66 11.30 -28.82
N ASP A 246 1.79 11.62 -29.79
CA ASP A 246 0.78 12.68 -29.64
C ASP A 246 -0.16 12.37 -28.45
N ALA A 247 -0.54 11.12 -28.26
CA ALA A 247 -1.33 10.69 -27.09
C ALA A 247 -0.58 10.90 -25.77
N LEU A 248 0.75 10.68 -25.72
CA LEU A 248 1.57 10.97 -24.55
C LEU A 248 1.66 12.47 -24.25
N VAL A 249 1.73 13.31 -25.31
CA VAL A 249 1.69 14.77 -25.16
C VAL A 249 0.38 15.21 -24.51
N GLU A 250 -0.76 14.71 -25.01
CA GLU A 250 -2.07 15.04 -24.42
C GLU A 250 -2.22 14.48 -22.99
N TYR A 251 -1.70 13.29 -22.73
CA TYR A 251 -1.64 12.74 -21.38
C TYR A 251 -0.86 13.66 -20.42
N ALA A 252 0.34 14.10 -20.81
CA ALA A 252 1.15 15.03 -20.02
C ALA A 252 0.43 16.35 -19.76
N LYS A 253 -0.28 16.90 -20.76
CA LYS A 253 -1.09 18.11 -20.60
C LYS A 253 -2.19 17.95 -19.57
N GLY A 254 -2.80 16.77 -19.49
CA GLY A 254 -3.82 16.42 -18.48
C GLY A 254 -3.29 16.57 -17.02
N PHE A 255 -1.97 16.49 -16.83
CA PHE A 255 -1.29 16.71 -15.55
C PHE A 255 -0.66 18.12 -15.43
N GLY A 256 -1.03 19.05 -16.29
CA GLY A 256 -0.62 20.45 -16.22
C GLY A 256 0.68 20.78 -16.98
N ALA A 257 1.27 19.84 -17.70
CA ALA A 257 2.39 20.15 -18.58
C ALA A 257 1.93 21.02 -19.77
N LYS A 258 2.75 21.98 -20.19
CA LYS A 258 2.46 22.78 -21.40
C LYS A 258 2.70 22.01 -22.70
N GLY A 259 3.47 20.94 -22.65
CA GLY A 259 3.81 20.05 -23.74
C GLY A 259 4.81 18.99 -23.30
N LEU A 260 5.16 18.10 -24.23
CA LEU A 260 6.17 17.07 -24.05
C LEU A 260 7.13 17.12 -25.25
N ALA A 261 8.36 17.50 -25.03
CA ALA A 261 9.43 17.40 -26.03
C ALA A 261 9.93 15.94 -26.08
N TYR A 262 10.29 15.47 -27.25
CA TYR A 262 10.87 14.13 -27.42
C TYR A 262 11.95 14.12 -28.48
N LEU A 263 12.88 13.19 -28.34
CA LEU A 263 13.89 12.86 -29.32
C LEU A 263 13.81 11.35 -29.59
N ALA A 264 13.79 10.96 -30.86
CA ALA A 264 13.94 9.57 -31.26
C ALA A 264 15.39 9.37 -31.72
N ILE A 265 16.14 8.49 -31.06
CA ILE A 265 17.51 8.15 -31.43
C ILE A 265 17.48 6.76 -32.01
N HIS A 266 17.78 6.63 -33.28
CA HIS A 266 17.84 5.35 -33.99
C HIS A 266 19.23 4.69 -33.87
N GLU A 267 19.33 3.41 -34.23
CA GLU A 267 20.58 2.65 -34.11
C GLU A 267 21.73 3.23 -34.93
N ASP A 268 21.43 3.96 -36.00
CA ASP A 268 22.40 4.68 -36.86
C ASP A 268 22.81 6.04 -36.30
N GLY A 269 22.28 6.42 -35.13
CA GLY A 269 22.55 7.70 -34.47
C GLY A 269 21.76 8.90 -35.01
N SER A 270 20.81 8.68 -35.94
CA SER A 270 19.92 9.71 -36.46
C SER A 270 18.72 9.96 -35.56
#